data_0fed070b221306d1aa07dade425c8754
#
_entry.id   0fed070b221306d1aa07dade425c8754
#
_cell.length_a   1.000
_cell.length_b   1.000
_cell.length_c   1.000
_cell.angle_alpha   90.00
_cell.angle_beta   90.00
_cell.angle_gamma   90.00
#
_symmetry.space_group_name_H-M   'P 1'
#
loop_
_entity.id
_entity.type
_entity.pdbx_description
1 polymer ?
#
loop_
_entity_poly.entity_id
_entity_poly.type
_entity_poly.pdbx_seq_one_letter_code
_entity_poly.pdbx_strand_id
1 'polypeptide(L)'
;MKVDMKSKKVPYIGLLCSVLFLCVACKDNAFIRRMQDMEMGVKNPSSIEELQSAIQKYQGKINDILTMEQRVGIWYKILGRRYMDKKMYKKALEAFRSALEYFPENQHVFYQIGVCAAIIAKNTLDYPNMGLDERQAYFDLSVSAYKRAVELDPTYTRAVYALSVLYVFELNRPEDAITIMEPVAAREKKPLDSLFILGRAYYMTGQYEKAIAAYDRIIKTSGSAEQRADAERNKAFVENARR
;
A
#
# COMPACT_ATOMS: atom_id res chain seq x y z
N MET A 1 -58.76 -59.87 -24.53
CA MET A 1 -57.82 -59.04 -25.34
C MET A 1 -57.52 -57.79 -24.51
N LYS A 2 -56.43 -57.80 -23.70
CA LYS A 2 -56.00 -56.68 -22.85
C LYS A 2 -54.99 -55.87 -23.64
N VAL A 3 -55.28 -54.60 -23.85
CA VAL A 3 -54.34 -53.61 -24.44
C VAL A 3 -53.63 -52.92 -23.30
N ASP A 4 -52.33 -53.13 -23.23
CA ASP A 4 -51.45 -52.60 -22.25
C ASP A 4 -50.99 -51.18 -22.69
N MET A 5 -51.39 -50.14 -21.92
CA MET A 5 -51.02 -48.75 -22.19
C MET A 5 -49.80 -48.42 -21.38
N LYS A 6 -48.58 -48.54 -21.98
CA LYS A 6 -47.32 -48.06 -21.38
C LYS A 6 -47.27 -46.53 -21.43
N SER A 7 -47.35 -45.93 -20.24
CA SER A 7 -47.04 -44.52 -20.01
C SER A 7 -45.56 -44.24 -20.28
N LYS A 8 -45.29 -43.41 -21.28
CA LYS A 8 -43.95 -42.86 -21.59
C LYS A 8 -43.69 -41.67 -20.65
N LYS A 9 -42.88 -41.86 -19.65
CA LYS A 9 -42.29 -40.72 -18.88
C LYS A 9 -41.28 -40.00 -19.77
N VAL A 10 -41.56 -38.78 -20.15
CA VAL A 10 -40.62 -37.88 -20.80
C VAL A 10 -39.68 -37.34 -19.74
N PRO A 11 -38.35 -37.45 -19.92
CA PRO A 11 -37.41 -37.00 -18.87
C PRO A 11 -37.32 -35.46 -18.87
N TYR A 12 -37.67 -34.87 -17.74
CA TYR A 12 -37.54 -33.43 -17.44
C TYR A 12 -36.10 -32.90 -17.43
N ILE A 13 -35.13 -33.74 -17.69
CA ILE A 13 -33.70 -33.38 -17.72
C ILE A 13 -33.32 -32.53 -18.93
N GLY A 14 -34.04 -32.67 -20.06
CA GLY A 14 -33.76 -31.90 -21.28
C GLY A 14 -34.13 -30.41 -21.16
N LEU A 15 -35.12 -30.06 -20.33
CA LEU A 15 -35.61 -28.69 -20.20
C LEU A 15 -34.70 -27.82 -19.30
N LEU A 16 -34.02 -28.44 -18.30
CA LEU A 16 -33.11 -27.72 -17.39
C LEU A 16 -31.79 -27.33 -18.07
N CYS A 17 -31.29 -28.17 -19.00
CA CYS A 17 -30.09 -27.87 -19.77
C CYS A 17 -30.27 -26.74 -20.79
N SER A 18 -31.46 -26.60 -21.38
CA SER A 18 -31.72 -25.53 -22.36
C SER A 18 -31.81 -24.14 -21.73
N VAL A 19 -32.29 -24.05 -20.46
CA VAL A 19 -32.34 -22.75 -19.73
C VAL A 19 -30.95 -22.29 -19.27
N LEU A 20 -30.07 -23.21 -18.89
CA LEU A 20 -28.67 -22.88 -18.52
C LEU A 20 -27.86 -22.42 -19.75
N PHE A 21 -28.11 -22.98 -20.94
CA PHE A 21 -27.40 -22.54 -22.16
C PHE A 21 -27.84 -21.14 -22.62
N LEU A 22 -29.08 -20.72 -22.36
CA LEU A 22 -29.58 -19.38 -22.70
C LEU A 22 -28.97 -18.29 -21.80
N CYS A 23 -28.61 -18.60 -20.55
CA CYS A 23 -27.96 -17.62 -19.65
C CYS A 23 -26.49 -17.35 -20.00
N VAL A 24 -25.78 -18.32 -20.60
CA VAL A 24 -24.38 -18.12 -21.03
C VAL A 24 -24.35 -17.30 -22.33
N ALA A 25 -25.29 -17.55 -23.27
CA ALA A 25 -25.38 -16.81 -24.52
C ALA A 25 -25.73 -15.31 -24.35
N CYS A 26 -26.40 -14.93 -23.24
CA CYS A 26 -26.72 -13.53 -22.98
C CYS A 26 -25.48 -12.69 -22.52
N LYS A 27 -24.49 -13.30 -21.91
CA LYS A 27 -23.23 -12.59 -21.56
C LYS A 27 -22.34 -12.31 -22.77
N ASP A 28 -22.27 -13.28 -23.69
CA ASP A 28 -21.50 -13.13 -24.92
C ASP A 28 -22.12 -12.09 -25.86
N ASN A 29 -23.43 -11.99 -25.91
CA ASN A 29 -24.15 -10.98 -26.71
C ASN A 29 -23.90 -9.54 -26.19
N ALA A 30 -23.72 -9.32 -24.88
CA ALA A 30 -23.41 -7.99 -24.34
C ALA A 30 -21.96 -7.56 -24.68
N PHE A 31 -21.02 -8.49 -24.67
CA PHE A 31 -19.64 -8.24 -25.09
C PHE A 31 -19.58 -7.98 -26.61
N ILE A 32 -20.22 -8.82 -27.42
CA ILE A 32 -20.28 -8.65 -28.88
C ILE A 32 -20.95 -7.32 -29.24
N ARG A 33 -22.05 -6.94 -28.57
CA ARG A 33 -22.68 -5.63 -28.78
C ARG A 33 -21.74 -4.47 -28.44
N ARG A 34 -21.02 -4.54 -27.33
CA ARG A 34 -20.01 -3.52 -26.98
C ARG A 34 -18.88 -3.44 -28.00
N MET A 35 -18.43 -4.58 -28.53
CA MET A 35 -17.46 -4.61 -29.62
C MET A 35 -18.03 -3.98 -30.87
N GLN A 36 -19.27 -4.34 -31.25
CA GLN A 36 -19.97 -3.75 -32.41
C GLN A 36 -20.24 -2.24 -32.24
N ASP A 37 -20.59 -1.79 -31.01
CA ASP A 37 -20.75 -0.37 -30.72
C ASP A 37 -19.40 0.39 -30.79
N MET A 38 -18.30 -0.26 -30.50
CA MET A 38 -16.95 0.29 -30.70
C MET A 38 -16.59 0.33 -32.19
N GLU A 39 -17.06 -0.63 -32.99
CA GLU A 39 -16.83 -0.69 -34.43
C GLU A 39 -17.81 0.19 -35.23
N MET A 40 -18.98 0.54 -34.67
CA MET A 40 -19.96 1.41 -35.34
C MET A 40 -19.37 2.80 -35.58
N GLY A 41 -19.03 3.03 -36.83
CA GLY A 41 -18.55 4.34 -37.35
C GLY A 41 -17.20 4.34 -38.06
N VAL A 42 -16.56 3.17 -38.18
CA VAL A 42 -15.39 2.99 -39.02
C VAL A 42 -15.50 1.65 -39.74
N LYS A 43 -16.28 1.62 -40.80
CA LYS A 43 -16.34 0.45 -41.70
C LYS A 43 -15.13 0.52 -42.64
N ASN A 44 -14.14 -0.37 -42.40
CA ASN A 44 -13.00 -0.60 -43.30
C ASN A 44 -12.41 0.69 -43.92
N PRO A 45 -11.72 1.52 -43.15
CA PRO A 45 -11.14 2.75 -43.69
C PRO A 45 -10.15 2.40 -44.81
N SER A 46 -10.34 3.00 -45.96
CA SER A 46 -9.58 2.71 -47.19
C SER A 46 -8.65 3.84 -47.59
N SER A 47 -8.96 5.09 -47.20
CA SER A 47 -8.11 6.25 -47.44
C SER A 47 -7.21 6.58 -46.23
N ILE A 48 -6.16 7.36 -46.46
CA ILE A 48 -5.26 7.83 -45.39
C ILE A 48 -6.03 8.66 -44.38
N GLU A 49 -6.92 9.53 -44.82
CA GLU A 49 -7.73 10.43 -44.01
C GLU A 49 -8.72 9.64 -43.13
N GLU A 50 -9.35 8.60 -43.70
CA GLU A 50 -10.25 7.71 -42.96
C GLU A 50 -9.48 6.92 -41.89
N LEU A 51 -8.26 6.42 -42.20
CA LEU A 51 -7.39 5.75 -41.25
C LEU A 51 -6.97 6.68 -40.12
N GLN A 52 -6.55 7.92 -40.42
CA GLN A 52 -6.18 8.92 -39.42
C GLN A 52 -7.37 9.25 -38.50
N SER A 53 -8.57 9.45 -39.07
CA SER A 53 -9.78 9.71 -38.30
C SER A 53 -10.15 8.54 -37.38
N ALA A 54 -10.04 7.30 -37.90
CA ALA A 54 -10.28 6.09 -37.12
C ALA A 54 -9.29 5.99 -35.94
N ILE A 55 -7.99 6.17 -36.20
CA ILE A 55 -6.95 6.15 -35.18
C ILE A 55 -7.25 7.20 -34.08
N GLN A 56 -7.54 8.43 -34.46
CA GLN A 56 -7.84 9.51 -33.52
C GLN A 56 -9.08 9.17 -32.64
N LYS A 57 -10.13 8.63 -33.25
CA LYS A 57 -11.35 8.21 -32.55
C LYS A 57 -11.08 7.13 -31.51
N TYR A 58 -10.31 6.08 -31.88
CA TYR A 58 -9.99 5.01 -30.94
C TYR A 58 -8.98 5.45 -29.87
N GLN A 59 -8.02 6.32 -30.21
CA GLN A 59 -7.14 6.93 -29.22
C GLN A 59 -7.92 7.75 -28.18
N GLY A 60 -8.95 8.48 -28.58
CA GLY A 60 -9.86 9.18 -27.67
C GLY A 60 -10.54 8.22 -26.69
N LYS A 61 -11.11 7.13 -27.20
CA LYS A 61 -11.76 6.10 -26.34
C LYS A 61 -10.80 5.42 -25.38
N ILE A 62 -9.56 5.12 -25.82
CA ILE A 62 -8.52 4.56 -24.97
C ILE A 62 -8.19 5.54 -23.83
N ASN A 63 -8.03 6.83 -24.12
CA ASN A 63 -7.76 7.84 -23.12
C ASN A 63 -8.90 7.98 -22.10
N ASP A 64 -10.16 7.85 -22.54
CA ASP A 64 -11.31 7.85 -21.63
C ASP A 64 -11.28 6.64 -20.68
N ILE A 65 -10.96 5.45 -21.18
CA ILE A 65 -10.82 4.23 -20.37
C ILE A 65 -9.68 4.39 -19.36
N LEU A 66 -8.50 4.84 -19.79
CA LEU A 66 -7.35 5.09 -18.89
C LEU A 66 -7.70 6.10 -17.80
N THR A 67 -8.46 7.15 -18.15
CA THR A 67 -8.93 8.14 -17.17
C THR A 67 -9.88 7.52 -16.15
N MET A 68 -10.78 6.64 -16.56
CA MET A 68 -11.68 5.92 -15.66
C MET A 68 -10.92 4.98 -14.72
N GLU A 69 -9.95 4.24 -15.22
CA GLU A 69 -9.09 3.38 -14.41
C GLU A 69 -8.33 4.18 -13.36
N GLN A 70 -7.72 5.29 -13.73
CA GLN A 70 -7.06 6.18 -12.76
C GLN A 70 -8.01 6.69 -11.68
N ARG A 71 -9.26 7.02 -12.03
CA ARG A 71 -10.28 7.42 -11.05
C ARG A 71 -10.59 6.31 -10.06
N VAL A 72 -10.72 5.07 -10.52
CA VAL A 72 -10.93 3.91 -9.62
C VAL A 72 -9.77 3.77 -8.64
N GLY A 73 -8.53 3.85 -9.11
CA GLY A 73 -7.35 3.82 -8.24
C GLY A 73 -7.33 4.97 -7.21
N ILE A 74 -7.75 6.19 -7.61
CA ILE A 74 -7.91 7.32 -6.68
C ILE A 74 -8.98 7.02 -5.62
N TRP A 75 -10.12 6.43 -6.01
CA TRP A 75 -11.17 6.05 -5.06
C TRP A 75 -10.67 5.03 -4.04
N TYR A 76 -9.89 4.03 -4.44
CA TYR A 76 -9.27 3.09 -3.51
C TYR A 76 -8.30 3.77 -2.53
N LYS A 77 -7.50 4.73 -2.97
CA LYS A 77 -6.63 5.52 -2.07
C LYS A 77 -7.46 6.31 -1.05
N ILE A 78 -8.54 6.95 -1.49
CA ILE A 78 -9.45 7.69 -0.60
C ILE A 78 -10.14 6.73 0.38
N LEU A 79 -10.63 5.59 -0.10
CA LEU A 79 -11.27 4.57 0.72
C LEU A 79 -10.32 4.03 1.80
N GLY A 80 -9.08 3.71 1.42
CA GLY A 80 -8.04 3.30 2.36
C GLY A 80 -7.81 4.34 3.45
N ARG A 81 -7.71 5.62 3.07
CA ARG A 81 -7.58 6.70 4.04
C ARG A 81 -8.78 6.81 4.98
N ARG A 82 -10.01 6.70 4.47
CA ARG A 82 -11.22 6.71 5.29
C ARG A 82 -11.29 5.55 6.26
N TYR A 83 -10.82 4.37 5.85
CA TYR A 83 -10.69 3.23 6.77
C TYR A 83 -9.63 3.49 7.85
N MET A 84 -8.50 4.11 7.53
CA MET A 84 -7.50 4.51 8.54
C MET A 84 -8.08 5.50 9.55
N ASP A 85 -8.82 6.52 9.10
CA ASP A 85 -9.47 7.50 9.96
C ASP A 85 -10.45 6.83 10.95
N LYS A 86 -11.05 5.70 10.54
CA LYS A 86 -11.92 4.86 11.37
C LYS A 86 -11.17 3.74 12.13
N LYS A 87 -9.84 3.73 12.11
CA LYS A 87 -8.97 2.69 12.71
C LYS A 87 -9.23 1.27 12.18
N MET A 88 -9.83 1.13 11.00
CA MET A 88 -10.12 -0.15 10.34
C MET A 88 -8.91 -0.58 9.48
N TYR A 89 -7.76 -0.83 10.11
CA TYR A 89 -6.48 -0.94 9.41
C TYR A 89 -6.38 -2.13 8.46
N LYS A 90 -7.01 -3.28 8.76
CA LYS A 90 -7.06 -4.43 7.81
C LYS A 90 -7.81 -4.04 6.52
N LYS A 91 -8.96 -3.37 6.63
CA LYS A 91 -9.70 -2.88 5.45
C LYS A 91 -8.95 -1.77 4.70
N ALA A 92 -8.25 -0.90 5.43
CA ALA A 92 -7.40 0.10 4.82
C ALA A 92 -6.28 -0.53 3.99
N LEU A 93 -5.63 -1.55 4.53
CA LEU A 93 -4.58 -2.31 3.86
C LEU A 93 -5.09 -2.94 2.55
N GLU A 94 -6.26 -3.58 2.57
CA GLU A 94 -6.91 -4.15 1.38
C GLU A 94 -7.18 -3.06 0.31
N ALA A 95 -7.76 -1.93 0.72
CA ALA A 95 -8.04 -0.84 -0.20
C ALA A 95 -6.76 -0.24 -0.82
N PHE A 96 -5.67 -0.10 -0.04
CA PHE A 96 -4.40 0.36 -0.59
C PHE A 96 -3.74 -0.67 -1.51
N ARG A 97 -3.90 -1.98 -1.26
CA ARG A 97 -3.46 -3.03 -2.19
C ARG A 97 -4.21 -2.93 -3.52
N SER A 98 -5.53 -2.76 -3.48
CA SER A 98 -6.31 -2.52 -4.70
C SER A 98 -5.90 -1.22 -5.42
N ALA A 99 -5.47 -0.18 -4.69
CA ALA A 99 -4.95 1.03 -5.32
C ALA A 99 -3.64 0.78 -6.10
N LEU A 100 -2.80 -0.19 -5.70
CA LEU A 100 -1.57 -0.54 -6.41
C LEU A 100 -1.83 -1.21 -7.76
N GLU A 101 -2.99 -1.83 -7.98
CA GLU A 101 -3.37 -2.38 -9.29
C GLU A 101 -3.42 -1.27 -10.35
N TYR A 102 -3.75 -0.04 -9.94
CA TYR A 102 -3.85 1.14 -10.80
C TYR A 102 -2.61 2.05 -10.73
N PHE A 103 -1.88 2.03 -9.63
CA PHE A 103 -0.70 2.85 -9.38
C PHE A 103 0.45 2.02 -8.80
N PRO A 104 1.05 1.10 -9.58
CA PRO A 104 2.01 0.11 -9.09
C PRO A 104 3.33 0.72 -8.58
N GLU A 105 3.62 1.96 -8.94
CA GLU A 105 4.86 2.67 -8.55
C GLU A 105 4.57 3.90 -7.68
N ASN A 106 3.49 3.86 -6.88
CA ASN A 106 3.14 4.99 -6.04
C ASN A 106 3.75 4.85 -4.64
N GLN A 107 4.85 5.57 -4.36
CA GLN A 107 5.55 5.56 -3.08
C GLN A 107 4.63 5.91 -1.89
N HIS A 108 3.64 6.78 -2.09
CA HIS A 108 2.71 7.15 -1.01
C HIS A 108 1.76 6.00 -0.64
N VAL A 109 1.35 5.19 -1.63
CA VAL A 109 0.50 4.02 -1.35
C VAL A 109 1.31 2.95 -0.62
N PHE A 110 2.54 2.69 -1.03
CA PHE A 110 3.43 1.78 -0.30
C PHE A 110 3.67 2.26 1.14
N TYR A 111 3.91 3.55 1.35
CA TYR A 111 4.02 4.10 2.68
C TYR A 111 2.76 3.84 3.54
N GLN A 112 1.56 4.04 2.99
CA GLN A 112 0.31 3.78 3.72
C GLN A 112 0.12 2.29 4.03
N ILE A 113 0.49 1.40 3.13
CA ILE A 113 0.51 -0.05 3.38
C ILE A 113 1.44 -0.37 4.57
N GLY A 114 2.65 0.20 4.58
CA GLY A 114 3.59 0.05 5.67
C GLY A 114 3.02 0.53 7.00
N VAL A 115 2.37 1.69 7.02
CA VAL A 115 1.71 2.24 8.23
C VAL A 115 0.61 1.30 8.72
N CYS A 116 -0.28 0.85 7.84
CA CYS A 116 -1.37 -0.05 8.23
C CYS A 116 -0.82 -1.37 8.81
N ALA A 117 0.16 -1.96 8.15
CA ALA A 117 0.78 -3.21 8.57
C ALA A 117 1.47 -3.07 9.94
N ALA A 118 2.25 -1.99 10.14
CA ALA A 118 2.91 -1.72 11.43
C ALA A 118 1.88 -1.56 12.57
N ILE A 119 0.80 -0.83 12.33
CA ILE A 119 -0.25 -0.65 13.35
C ILE A 119 -0.95 -1.97 13.65
N ILE A 120 -1.27 -2.80 12.65
CA ILE A 120 -1.87 -4.11 12.86
C ILE A 120 -0.94 -4.99 13.71
N ALA A 121 0.37 -5.02 13.39
CA ALA A 121 1.35 -5.80 14.13
C ALA A 121 1.51 -5.35 15.59
N LYS A 122 1.39 -4.04 15.85
CA LYS A 122 1.56 -3.46 17.20
C LYS A 122 0.31 -3.58 18.07
N ASN A 123 -0.87 -3.61 17.46
CA ASN A 123 -2.13 -3.47 18.19
C ASN A 123 -2.70 -4.83 18.58
N THR A 124 -2.18 -5.38 19.67
CA THR A 124 -2.63 -6.67 20.24
C THR A 124 -4.03 -6.58 20.87
N LEU A 125 -4.50 -5.39 21.23
CA LEU A 125 -5.84 -5.19 21.82
C LEU A 125 -6.93 -5.31 20.75
N ASP A 126 -6.71 -4.78 19.54
CA ASP A 126 -7.67 -4.87 18.43
C ASP A 126 -7.61 -6.26 17.75
N TYR A 127 -6.52 -7.00 17.96
CA TYR A 127 -6.28 -8.33 17.34
C TYR A 127 -5.81 -9.36 18.37
N PRO A 128 -6.61 -9.67 19.40
CA PRO A 128 -6.18 -10.49 20.54
C PRO A 128 -5.84 -11.94 20.17
N ASN A 129 -6.34 -12.43 19.03
CA ASN A 129 -6.09 -13.80 18.55
C ASN A 129 -4.96 -13.88 17.53
N MET A 130 -4.22 -12.78 17.31
CA MET A 130 -3.08 -12.76 16.37
C MET A 130 -1.92 -13.55 16.95
N GLY A 131 -1.51 -14.62 16.26
CA GLY A 131 -0.31 -15.38 16.58
C GLY A 131 0.98 -14.61 16.35
N LEU A 132 2.07 -15.08 16.96
CA LEU A 132 3.40 -14.45 16.79
C LEU A 132 3.83 -14.44 15.30
N ASP A 133 3.57 -15.52 14.57
CA ASP A 133 3.92 -15.62 13.15
C ASP A 133 3.12 -14.63 12.30
N GLU A 134 1.82 -14.47 12.57
CA GLU A 134 0.99 -13.48 11.87
C GLU A 134 1.47 -12.06 12.17
N ARG A 135 1.81 -11.76 13.43
CA ARG A 135 2.38 -10.49 13.84
C ARG A 135 3.69 -10.20 13.10
N GLN A 136 4.59 -11.19 13.04
CA GLN A 136 5.85 -11.06 12.31
C GLN A 136 5.62 -10.80 10.82
N ALA A 137 4.68 -11.51 10.20
CA ALA A 137 4.32 -11.30 8.79
C ALA A 137 3.84 -9.86 8.51
N TYR A 138 3.10 -9.24 9.44
CA TYR A 138 2.73 -7.82 9.31
C TYR A 138 3.93 -6.87 9.48
N PHE A 139 4.90 -7.17 10.37
CA PHE A 139 6.13 -6.40 10.45
C PHE A 139 6.94 -6.52 9.17
N ASP A 140 7.08 -7.72 8.60
CA ASP A 140 7.80 -7.95 7.36
C ASP A 140 7.13 -7.23 6.17
N LEU A 141 5.81 -7.25 6.12
CA LEU A 141 5.03 -6.47 5.16
C LEU A 141 5.29 -4.96 5.32
N SER A 142 5.34 -4.47 6.55
CA SER A 142 5.61 -3.06 6.82
C SER A 142 7.01 -2.66 6.35
N VAL A 143 8.03 -3.47 6.67
CA VAL A 143 9.41 -3.25 6.22
C VAL A 143 9.50 -3.23 4.71
N SER A 144 8.92 -4.24 4.03
CA SER A 144 8.98 -4.34 2.58
C SER A 144 8.28 -3.17 1.89
N ALA A 145 7.13 -2.74 2.42
CA ALA A 145 6.39 -1.61 1.88
C ALA A 145 7.12 -0.28 2.07
N TYR A 146 7.71 -0.02 3.24
CA TYR A 146 8.51 1.19 3.45
C TYR A 146 9.78 1.19 2.60
N LYS A 147 10.47 0.05 2.48
CA LYS A 147 11.63 -0.09 1.59
C LYS A 147 11.25 0.25 0.16
N ARG A 148 10.13 -0.33 -0.33
CA ARG A 148 9.65 -0.04 -1.69
C ARG A 148 9.31 1.43 -1.88
N ALA A 149 8.72 2.09 -0.89
CA ALA A 149 8.46 3.52 -0.93
C ALA A 149 9.76 4.35 -1.06
N VAL A 150 10.83 3.97 -0.34
CA VAL A 150 12.14 4.62 -0.40
C VAL A 150 12.87 4.32 -1.72
N GLU A 151 12.75 3.11 -2.26
CA GLU A 151 13.31 2.76 -3.59
C GLU A 151 12.69 3.60 -4.70
N LEU A 152 11.36 3.81 -4.65
CA LEU A 152 10.62 4.62 -5.63
C LEU A 152 10.93 6.11 -5.49
N ASP A 153 11.13 6.60 -4.27
CA ASP A 153 11.50 7.98 -3.98
C ASP A 153 12.49 8.04 -2.83
N PRO A 154 13.81 8.07 -3.10
CA PRO A 154 14.84 8.17 -2.08
C PRO A 154 14.79 9.47 -1.25
N THR A 155 14.01 10.45 -1.68
CA THR A 155 13.81 11.71 -0.94
C THR A 155 12.59 11.68 -0.03
N TYR A 156 11.82 10.59 -0.03
CA TYR A 156 10.62 10.44 0.79
C TYR A 156 10.95 10.16 2.25
N THR A 157 11.41 11.20 2.95
CA THR A 157 11.90 11.12 4.34
C THR A 157 10.92 10.49 5.33
N ARG A 158 9.60 10.63 5.09
CA ARG A 158 8.58 9.99 5.94
C ARG A 158 8.68 8.47 5.96
N ALA A 159 8.99 7.85 4.81
CA ALA A 159 9.15 6.40 4.74
C ALA A 159 10.45 5.96 5.42
N VAL A 160 11.55 6.70 5.25
CA VAL A 160 12.82 6.44 5.94
C VAL A 160 12.63 6.54 7.44
N TYR A 161 11.97 7.60 7.90
CA TYR A 161 11.69 7.81 9.33
C TYR A 161 10.86 6.65 9.91
N ALA A 162 9.72 6.30 9.26
CA ALA A 162 8.86 5.22 9.72
C ALA A 162 9.57 3.86 9.76
N LEU A 163 10.41 3.58 8.75
CA LEU A 163 11.21 2.36 8.70
C LEU A 163 12.25 2.33 9.81
N SER A 164 12.92 3.46 10.08
CA SER A 164 13.90 3.55 11.16
C SER A 164 13.28 3.40 12.55
N VAL A 165 12.10 3.99 12.77
CA VAL A 165 11.32 3.76 14.00
C VAL A 165 11.00 2.28 14.17
N LEU A 166 10.55 1.61 13.10
CA LEU A 166 10.23 0.19 13.13
C LEU A 166 11.47 -0.65 13.47
N TYR A 167 12.61 -0.36 12.85
CA TYR A 167 13.86 -1.06 13.11
C TYR A 167 14.33 -0.91 14.55
N VAL A 168 14.30 0.31 15.11
CA VAL A 168 14.81 0.60 16.46
C VAL A 168 13.89 0.06 17.54
N PHE A 169 12.57 0.30 17.41
CA PHE A 169 11.64 0.10 18.52
C PHE A 169 10.88 -1.21 18.49
N GLU A 170 10.72 -1.85 17.32
CA GLU A 170 9.92 -3.06 17.18
C GLU A 170 10.76 -4.28 16.80
N LEU A 171 11.79 -4.09 15.97
CA LEU A 171 12.53 -5.20 15.37
C LEU A 171 13.93 -5.42 15.98
N ASN A 172 14.36 -4.53 16.89
CA ASN A 172 15.71 -4.57 17.49
C ASN A 172 16.84 -4.66 16.43
N ARG A 173 16.73 -3.81 15.38
CA ARG A 173 17.67 -3.73 14.25
C ARG A 173 18.26 -2.31 14.13
N PRO A 174 18.98 -1.82 15.16
CA PRO A 174 19.46 -0.43 15.21
C PRO A 174 20.47 -0.10 14.11
N GLU A 175 21.30 -1.06 13.66
CA GLU A 175 22.29 -0.86 12.60
C GLU A 175 21.62 -0.51 11.26
N ASP A 176 20.51 -1.18 10.94
CA ASP A 176 19.73 -0.88 9.72
C ASP A 176 19.15 0.53 9.80
N ALA A 177 18.67 0.95 10.98
CA ALA A 177 18.16 2.30 11.17
C ALA A 177 19.23 3.36 11.00
N ILE A 178 20.44 3.15 11.56
CA ILE A 178 21.58 4.05 11.42
C ILE A 178 21.91 4.23 9.94
N THR A 179 22.04 3.13 9.21
CA THR A 179 22.43 3.12 7.79
C THR A 179 21.52 3.99 6.93
N ILE A 180 20.19 3.94 7.16
CA ILE A 180 19.23 4.68 6.32
C ILE A 180 18.95 6.09 6.84
N MET A 181 19.12 6.36 8.15
CA MET A 181 18.76 7.63 8.76
C MET A 181 19.93 8.65 8.77
N GLU A 182 21.18 8.21 8.88
CA GLU A 182 22.34 9.14 8.84
C GLU A 182 22.34 10.04 7.59
N PRO A 183 22.14 9.52 6.36
CA PRO A 183 22.10 10.35 5.17
C PRO A 183 20.93 11.36 5.17
N VAL A 184 19.78 10.99 5.76
CA VAL A 184 18.62 11.87 5.87
C VAL A 184 18.90 12.99 6.87
N ALA A 185 19.35 12.65 8.07
CA ALA A 185 19.69 13.62 9.12
C ALA A 185 20.78 14.62 8.69
N ALA A 186 21.70 14.20 7.81
CA ALA A 186 22.74 15.08 7.26
C ALA A 186 22.18 16.13 6.28
N ARG A 187 21.07 15.86 5.60
CA ARG A 187 20.45 16.76 4.62
C ARG A 187 19.40 17.68 5.25
N GLU A 188 18.85 17.32 6.38
CA GLU A 188 17.81 18.10 7.07
C GLU A 188 18.40 19.34 7.74
N LYS A 189 17.74 20.49 7.54
CA LYS A 189 18.13 21.73 8.21
C LYS A 189 17.94 21.67 9.73
N LYS A 190 16.90 20.94 10.18
CA LYS A 190 16.56 20.73 11.60
C LYS A 190 16.22 19.26 11.83
N PRO A 191 17.20 18.37 11.94
CA PRO A 191 17.00 16.93 11.99
C PRO A 191 16.61 16.43 13.39
N LEU A 192 15.74 17.13 14.12
CA LEU A 192 15.46 16.83 15.52
C LEU A 192 14.90 15.42 15.70
N ASP A 193 13.88 15.06 14.93
CA ASP A 193 13.27 13.75 15.02
C ASP A 193 14.23 12.64 14.57
N SER A 194 14.99 12.89 13.50
CA SER A 194 16.03 11.98 13.02
C SER A 194 17.12 11.76 14.05
N LEU A 195 17.53 12.82 14.78
CA LEU A 195 18.53 12.72 15.84
C LEU A 195 18.02 11.95 17.06
N PHE A 196 16.75 12.02 17.40
CA PHE A 196 16.18 11.18 18.48
C PHE A 196 16.27 9.69 18.12
N ILE A 197 15.93 9.32 16.87
CA ILE A 197 16.06 7.93 16.42
C ILE A 197 17.52 7.50 16.39
N LEU A 198 18.40 8.30 15.80
CA LEU A 198 19.84 8.00 15.74
C LEU A 198 20.45 7.89 17.13
N GLY A 199 20.12 8.79 18.05
CA GLY A 199 20.61 8.73 19.43
C GLY A 199 20.24 7.42 20.12
N ARG A 200 19.01 6.96 19.94
CA ARG A 200 18.56 5.65 20.44
C ARG A 200 19.28 4.49 19.76
N ALA A 201 19.41 4.54 18.42
CA ALA A 201 20.07 3.49 17.65
C ALA A 201 21.57 3.38 17.99
N TYR A 202 22.26 4.52 18.14
CA TYR A 202 23.67 4.55 18.59
C TYR A 202 23.85 3.99 20.02
N TYR A 203 22.93 4.32 20.93
CA TYR A 203 22.94 3.72 22.26
C TYR A 203 22.82 2.19 22.19
N MET A 204 21.86 1.66 21.41
CA MET A 204 21.63 0.23 21.28
C MET A 204 22.81 -0.53 20.66
N THR A 205 23.63 0.16 19.85
CA THR A 205 24.85 -0.39 19.22
C THR A 205 26.13 -0.10 20.00
N GLY A 206 26.03 0.45 21.21
CA GLY A 206 27.19 0.77 22.05
C GLY A 206 28.01 1.98 21.59
N GLN A 207 27.51 2.76 20.61
CA GLN A 207 28.17 3.97 20.10
C GLN A 207 27.81 5.18 20.99
N TYR A 208 28.16 5.12 22.28
CA TYR A 208 27.68 6.06 23.28
C TYR A 208 28.06 7.52 22.99
N GLU A 209 29.26 7.78 22.47
CA GLU A 209 29.72 9.14 22.12
C GLU A 209 28.84 9.75 21.00
N LYS A 210 28.46 8.95 19.98
CA LYS A 210 27.57 9.41 18.92
C LYS A 210 26.17 9.66 19.47
N ALA A 211 25.68 8.81 20.38
CA ALA A 211 24.38 8.99 21.01
C ALA A 211 24.32 10.30 21.80
N ILE A 212 25.34 10.57 22.64
CA ILE A 212 25.48 11.81 23.41
C ILE A 212 25.54 13.01 22.48
N ALA A 213 26.35 12.97 21.42
CA ALA A 213 26.45 14.05 20.44
C ALA A 213 25.13 14.34 19.71
N ALA A 214 24.34 13.31 19.41
CA ALA A 214 23.01 13.47 18.82
C ALA A 214 22.05 14.22 19.76
N TYR A 215 21.99 13.82 21.01
CA TYR A 215 21.18 14.51 22.03
C TYR A 215 21.65 15.92 22.32
N ASP A 216 22.98 16.17 22.44
CA ASP A 216 23.55 17.51 22.58
C ASP A 216 23.14 18.44 21.44
N ARG A 217 23.14 17.93 20.22
CA ARG A 217 22.67 18.71 19.05
C ARG A 217 21.20 19.09 19.18
N ILE A 218 20.32 18.18 19.66
CA ILE A 218 18.91 18.49 19.93
C ILE A 218 18.79 19.57 21.00
N ILE A 219 19.46 19.42 22.14
CA ILE A 219 19.46 20.37 23.26
C ILE A 219 19.84 21.78 22.76
N LYS A 220 20.87 21.86 21.92
CA LYS A 220 21.39 23.12 21.38
C LYS A 220 20.48 23.77 20.35
N THR A 221 19.76 22.98 19.51
CA THR A 221 19.08 23.49 18.31
C THR A 221 17.56 23.49 18.42
N SER A 222 16.96 22.72 19.36
CA SER A 222 15.52 22.69 19.51
C SER A 222 14.96 23.97 20.14
N GLY A 223 13.91 24.52 19.50
CA GLY A 223 13.09 25.60 20.07
C GLY A 223 12.10 25.13 21.14
N SER A 224 11.82 23.82 21.23
CA SER A 224 10.88 23.24 22.19
C SER A 224 11.58 22.90 23.52
N ALA A 225 11.04 23.41 24.63
CA ALA A 225 11.53 23.07 25.97
C ALA A 225 11.29 21.58 26.27
N GLU A 226 10.20 20.99 25.82
CA GLU A 226 9.89 19.58 25.99
C GLU A 226 10.91 18.68 25.27
N GLN A 227 11.20 18.97 24.01
CA GLN A 227 12.21 18.20 23.25
C GLN A 227 13.60 18.31 23.87
N ARG A 228 13.98 19.50 24.39
CA ARG A 228 15.26 19.65 25.11
C ARG A 228 15.31 18.80 26.36
N ALA A 229 14.25 18.84 27.18
CA ALA A 229 14.17 18.03 28.41
C ALA A 229 14.17 16.51 28.08
N ASP A 230 13.53 16.07 27.01
CA ASP A 230 13.58 14.68 26.56
C ASP A 230 14.99 14.28 26.13
N ALA A 231 15.68 15.13 25.38
CA ALA A 231 17.04 14.89 24.95
C ALA A 231 18.01 14.87 26.15
N GLU A 232 17.83 15.74 27.16
CA GLU A 232 18.63 15.74 28.40
C GLU A 232 18.44 14.43 29.17
N ARG A 233 17.19 13.96 29.32
CA ARG A 233 16.92 12.68 29.98
C ARG A 233 17.58 11.51 29.27
N ASN A 234 17.45 11.46 27.94
CA ASN A 234 18.04 10.41 27.14
C ASN A 234 19.57 10.45 27.16
N LYS A 235 20.18 11.65 27.13
CA LYS A 235 21.61 11.82 27.25
C LYS A 235 22.10 11.30 28.60
N ALA A 236 21.49 11.72 29.72
CA ALA A 236 21.86 11.26 31.06
C ALA A 236 21.76 9.73 31.20
N PHE A 237 20.73 9.12 30.56
CA PHE A 237 20.62 7.67 30.54
C PHE A 237 21.80 6.99 29.80
N VAL A 238 22.22 7.53 28.65
CA VAL A 238 23.39 7.01 27.90
C VAL A 238 24.68 7.19 28.69
N GLU A 239 24.89 8.37 29.33
CA GLU A 239 26.08 8.65 30.15
C GLU A 239 26.20 7.68 31.34
N ASN A 240 25.08 7.32 31.96
CA ASN A 240 25.07 6.34 33.04
C ASN A 240 25.37 4.91 32.57
N ALA A 241 24.87 4.55 31.39
CA ALA A 241 25.09 3.21 30.80
C ALA A 241 26.52 3.02 30.28
N ARG A 242 27.26 4.12 30.02
CA ARG A 242 28.67 4.10 29.58
C ARG A 242 29.66 3.81 30.71
N ARG A 243 29.28 4.08 31.97
CA ARG A 243 30.11 3.86 33.16
C ARG A 243 30.21 2.39 33.52
#